data_bf79d769d5c670a5e5c514701da9b52c
#
_entry.id   bf79d769d5c670a5e5c514701da9b52c
#
_cell.length_a   1.000
_cell.length_b   1.000
_cell.length_c   1.000
_cell.angle_alpha   90.00
_cell.angle_beta   90.00
_cell.angle_gamma   90.00
#
_symmetry.space_group_name_H-M   'P 1'
#
loop_
_entity.id
_entity.type
_entity.pdbx_description
1 polymer ?
#
loop_
_entity_poly.entity_id
_entity_poly.type
_entity_poly.pdbx_seq_one_letter_code
_entity_poly.pdbx_strand_id
1 'polypeptide(L)'
;MRRVWLLAVLVGCAGADAMTSQQPAAAAEAEPADTLGLHPGETMAFEVHLSGVLAGEAQLAVGQPGELDGRQVIVVKSRAATAGAAALLKQISDEATSVIDVETGRPISLESLIVNSGKRTTASAKFSGGSAEVTYQRPTDAAPKTQKLNFGNVIVNDAHTAMAQLRGWKATKGSVRTVYVIGGRRLWRIDVTYAGEQTIGSSLGNRRAIMFEGKSYRAKPNMTVESTKPARTFTVWLSDDADRVPLKVTATTELGDIIMDLTDYSR
;
A
#
# COMPACT_ATOMS: atom_id res chain seq x y z
N MET A 1 15.32 2.30 21.26
CA MET A 1 13.84 2.29 21.23
C MET A 1 13.42 2.02 19.79
N ARG A 2 12.97 0.79 19.50
CA ARG A 2 12.56 0.34 18.16
C ARG A 2 11.21 0.97 17.83
N ARG A 3 11.11 1.62 16.67
CA ARG A 3 9.91 2.33 16.22
C ARG A 3 8.92 1.33 15.65
N VAL A 4 7.80 1.17 16.32
CA VAL A 4 6.66 0.36 15.88
C VAL A 4 5.85 1.20 14.88
N TRP A 5 5.76 0.74 13.64
CA TRP A 5 4.93 1.31 12.59
C TRP A 5 3.75 0.36 12.40
N LEU A 6 2.60 0.68 12.96
CA LEU A 6 1.49 -0.27 13.00
C LEU A 6 0.67 -0.34 11.70
N LEU A 7 0.80 0.60 10.80
CA LEU A 7 -0.13 0.72 9.67
C LEU A 7 0.48 0.97 8.29
N ALA A 8 1.78 1.10 8.18
CA ALA A 8 2.43 0.93 6.89
C ALA A 8 2.58 -0.57 6.55
N VAL A 9 1.50 -1.34 6.68
CA VAL A 9 1.50 -2.80 6.54
C VAL A 9 1.91 -3.24 5.13
N LEU A 10 1.70 -2.39 4.14
CA LEU A 10 2.22 -2.61 2.79
C LEU A 10 3.65 -2.12 2.61
N VAL A 11 4.20 -1.32 3.56
CA VAL A 11 5.50 -0.68 3.39
C VAL A 11 6.25 -0.50 4.72
N GLY A 12 6.91 -1.49 5.18
CA GLY A 12 8.19 -1.39 5.88
C GLY A 12 8.37 -1.45 7.38
N CYS A 13 8.94 -2.52 7.99
CA CYS A 13 9.84 -2.56 9.17
C CYS A 13 10.94 -3.62 9.08
N ALA A 14 12.07 -3.41 9.72
CA ALA A 14 13.35 -4.05 9.46
C ALA A 14 13.66 -5.30 10.32
N GLY A 15 14.44 -6.23 9.79
CA GLY A 15 15.11 -7.34 10.47
C GLY A 15 15.94 -8.19 9.50
N ALA A 16 17.03 -8.78 9.91
CA ALA A 16 18.25 -9.10 9.17
C ALA A 16 18.28 -10.45 8.40
N ASP A 17 19.06 -10.42 7.36
CA ASP A 17 19.92 -11.36 6.61
C ASP A 17 19.43 -12.67 6.00
N ALA A 18 19.56 -12.75 4.65
CA ALA A 18 20.35 -13.74 3.89
C ALA A 18 20.38 -13.39 2.40
N MET A 19 21.54 -13.56 1.78
CA MET A 19 21.86 -13.23 0.38
C MET A 19 21.31 -14.25 -0.61
N THR A 20 20.71 -13.77 -1.69
CA THR A 20 20.80 -14.43 -3.02
C THR A 20 20.62 -13.38 -4.11
N SER A 21 21.52 -13.35 -5.06
CA SER A 21 21.52 -12.43 -6.20
C SER A 21 20.45 -12.85 -7.21
N GLN A 22 19.59 -11.92 -7.61
CA GLN A 22 18.69 -12.09 -8.74
C GLN A 22 18.79 -10.94 -9.74
N GLN A 23 18.77 -11.32 -10.99
CA GLN A 23 18.85 -10.54 -12.23
C GLN A 23 17.72 -9.50 -12.36
N PRO A 24 17.89 -8.36 -13.03
CA PRO A 24 16.85 -7.36 -13.18
C PRO A 24 15.68 -7.90 -14.00
N ALA A 25 14.48 -7.77 -13.46
CA ALA A 25 13.24 -8.16 -14.13
C ALA A 25 12.93 -7.19 -15.29
N ALA A 26 12.39 -7.74 -16.37
CA ALA A 26 11.94 -7.01 -17.55
C ALA A 26 10.89 -5.93 -17.18
N ALA A 27 10.86 -4.83 -17.93
CA ALA A 27 9.91 -3.74 -17.77
C ALA A 27 8.48 -4.26 -17.90
N ALA A 28 7.64 -3.95 -16.90
CA ALA A 28 6.22 -4.25 -16.96
C ALA A 28 5.53 -3.32 -17.97
N GLU A 29 4.79 -3.89 -18.93
CA GLU A 29 3.98 -3.15 -19.88
C GLU A 29 2.81 -2.45 -19.16
N ALA A 30 2.46 -1.25 -19.63
CA ALA A 30 1.34 -0.49 -19.09
C ALA A 30 0.00 -1.15 -19.49
N GLU A 31 -0.83 -1.48 -18.50
CA GLU A 31 -2.19 -1.95 -18.74
C GLU A 31 -3.16 -0.77 -18.96
N PRO A 32 -4.21 -0.97 -19.79
CA PRO A 32 -5.20 0.07 -20.11
C PRO A 32 -6.04 0.48 -18.88
N ALA A 33 -6.53 1.72 -18.90
CA ALA A 33 -7.25 2.38 -17.81
C ALA A 33 -8.54 1.65 -17.35
N ASP A 34 -9.15 0.84 -18.19
CA ASP A 34 -10.33 0.01 -17.86
C ASP A 34 -10.07 -1.04 -16.76
N THR A 35 -8.81 -1.18 -16.33
CA THR A 35 -8.39 -2.10 -15.26
C THR A 35 -8.11 -1.41 -13.93
N LEU A 36 -8.39 -0.10 -13.81
CA LEU A 36 -8.25 0.59 -12.53
C LEU A 36 -9.36 0.12 -11.57
N GLY A 37 -9.01 -0.75 -10.64
CA GLY A 37 -9.94 -1.33 -9.67
C GLY A 37 -10.35 -0.33 -8.57
N LEU A 38 -10.78 0.87 -8.96
CA LEU A 38 -11.37 1.88 -8.09
C LEU A 38 -12.79 2.18 -8.54
N HIS A 39 -13.70 2.21 -7.59
CA HIS A 39 -15.08 2.57 -7.87
C HIS A 39 -15.39 3.93 -7.21
N PRO A 40 -15.79 4.94 -7.98
CA PRO A 40 -16.13 6.24 -7.43
C PRO A 40 -17.19 6.17 -6.34
N GLY A 41 -16.93 6.79 -5.20
CA GLY A 41 -17.83 6.81 -4.04
C GLY A 41 -17.68 5.62 -3.10
N GLU A 42 -16.90 4.58 -3.44
CA GLU A 42 -16.74 3.42 -2.56
C GLU A 42 -16.07 3.79 -1.24
N THR A 43 -16.53 3.16 -0.16
CA THR A 43 -15.90 3.23 1.15
C THR A 43 -15.70 1.84 1.74
N MET A 44 -14.64 1.70 2.52
CA MET A 44 -14.26 0.46 3.19
C MET A 44 -13.85 0.74 4.62
N ALA A 45 -14.28 -0.09 5.56
CA ALA A 45 -13.80 -0.08 6.93
C ALA A 45 -13.20 -1.44 7.28
N PHE A 46 -12.16 -1.41 8.10
CA PHE A 46 -11.41 -2.60 8.48
C PHE A 46 -11.10 -2.58 9.98
N GLU A 47 -11.12 -3.76 10.60
CA GLU A 47 -10.45 -4.00 11.87
C GLU A 47 -9.03 -4.50 11.64
N VAL A 48 -8.11 -4.04 12.48
CA VAL A 48 -6.70 -4.45 12.45
C VAL A 48 -6.37 -5.20 13.73
N HIS A 49 -5.97 -6.46 13.58
CA HIS A 49 -5.56 -7.31 14.68
C HIS A 49 -4.04 -7.53 14.65
N LEU A 50 -3.40 -7.53 15.81
CA LEU A 50 -2.01 -7.91 16.00
C LEU A 50 -1.96 -9.15 16.89
N SER A 51 -1.48 -10.26 16.35
CA SER A 51 -1.44 -11.55 17.04
C SER A 51 -2.79 -11.94 17.67
N GLY A 52 -3.89 -11.69 16.95
CA GLY A 52 -5.26 -12.02 17.35
C GLY A 52 -5.94 -11.01 18.28
N VAL A 53 -5.27 -9.93 18.69
CA VAL A 53 -5.83 -8.87 19.54
C VAL A 53 -6.18 -7.66 18.68
N LEU A 54 -7.39 -7.09 18.87
CA LEU A 54 -7.76 -5.83 18.19
C LEU A 54 -6.77 -4.73 18.56
N ALA A 55 -6.08 -4.22 17.55
CA ALA A 55 -5.02 -3.25 17.67
C ALA A 55 -5.35 -1.90 17.03
N GLY A 56 -6.29 -1.88 16.08
CA GLY A 56 -6.62 -0.67 15.37
C GLY A 56 -7.81 -0.83 14.43
N GLU A 57 -8.14 0.27 13.78
CA GLU A 57 -9.15 0.36 12.73
C GLU A 57 -8.56 1.11 11.55
N ALA A 58 -9.02 0.78 10.34
CA ALA A 58 -8.64 1.47 9.13
C ALA A 58 -9.86 1.76 8.25
N GLN A 59 -9.77 2.83 7.48
CA GLN A 59 -10.80 3.25 6.55
C GLN A 59 -10.15 3.66 5.22
N LEU A 60 -10.85 3.41 4.13
CA LEU A 60 -10.50 3.89 2.80
C LEU A 60 -11.75 4.46 2.14
N ALA A 61 -11.59 5.57 1.45
CA ALA A 61 -12.66 6.20 0.68
C ALA A 61 -12.11 6.63 -0.69
N VAL A 62 -12.88 6.36 -1.73
CA VAL A 62 -12.64 6.79 -3.11
C VAL A 62 -13.59 7.93 -3.43
N GLY A 63 -13.05 9.08 -3.82
CA GLY A 63 -13.83 10.26 -4.20
C GLY A 63 -14.57 10.07 -5.53
N GLN A 64 -15.35 11.07 -5.89
CA GLN A 64 -15.91 11.19 -7.25
C GLN A 64 -14.83 11.70 -8.21
N PRO A 65 -14.89 11.35 -9.51
CA PRO A 65 -14.03 11.95 -10.51
C PRO A 65 -14.17 13.48 -10.53
N GLY A 66 -13.05 14.15 -10.68
CA GLY A 66 -12.96 15.60 -10.78
C GLY A 66 -11.90 15.99 -11.81
N GLU A 67 -11.61 17.27 -11.93
CA GLU A 67 -10.62 17.80 -12.86
C GLU A 67 -9.50 18.52 -12.08
N LEU A 68 -8.27 18.27 -12.46
CA LEU A 68 -7.08 18.96 -11.97
C LEU A 68 -6.14 19.24 -13.15
N ASP A 69 -5.87 20.53 -13.41
CA ASP A 69 -4.98 20.97 -14.49
C ASP A 69 -5.33 20.36 -15.86
N GLY A 70 -6.63 20.26 -16.18
CA GLY A 70 -7.15 19.70 -17.44
C GLY A 70 -7.10 18.17 -17.52
N ARG A 71 -6.85 17.47 -16.42
CA ARG A 71 -6.85 15.99 -16.33
C ARG A 71 -8.00 15.51 -15.48
N GLN A 72 -8.62 14.43 -15.90
CA GLN A 72 -9.58 13.72 -15.07
C GLN A 72 -8.85 13.00 -13.94
N VAL A 73 -9.21 13.29 -12.70
CA VAL A 73 -8.56 12.72 -11.51
C VAL A 73 -9.58 12.13 -10.55
N ILE A 74 -9.11 11.20 -9.74
CA ILE A 74 -9.84 10.67 -8.60
C ILE A 74 -8.98 10.78 -7.36
N VAL A 75 -9.58 11.14 -6.22
CA VAL A 75 -8.88 11.25 -4.93
C VAL A 75 -9.21 10.03 -4.10
N VAL A 76 -8.18 9.35 -3.62
CA VAL A 76 -8.32 8.24 -2.66
C VAL A 76 -7.73 8.67 -1.32
N LYS A 77 -8.48 8.47 -0.25
CA LYS A 77 -8.05 8.75 1.12
C LYS A 77 -8.09 7.48 1.95
N SER A 78 -7.07 7.27 2.76
CA SER A 78 -7.07 6.25 3.78
C SER A 78 -6.67 6.82 5.12
N ARG A 79 -7.21 6.24 6.17
CA ARG A 79 -6.85 6.53 7.56
C ARG A 79 -6.80 5.23 8.32
N ALA A 80 -5.83 5.16 9.22
CA ALA A 80 -5.79 4.07 10.16
C ALA A 80 -5.31 4.56 11.52
N ALA A 81 -5.83 3.98 12.60
CA ALA A 81 -5.48 4.38 13.96
C ALA A 81 -5.50 3.19 14.91
N THR A 82 -4.68 3.25 15.96
CA THR A 82 -4.79 2.28 17.06
C THR A 82 -6.14 2.44 17.76
N ALA A 83 -6.75 1.32 18.13
CA ALA A 83 -8.05 1.25 18.82
C ALA A 83 -7.96 0.36 20.07
N GLY A 84 -9.01 0.40 20.90
CA GLY A 84 -9.14 -0.44 22.07
C GLY A 84 -7.96 -0.33 23.04
N ALA A 85 -7.54 -1.45 23.63
CA ALA A 85 -6.44 -1.50 24.58
C ALA A 85 -5.09 -1.06 23.98
N ALA A 86 -4.88 -1.26 22.68
CA ALA A 86 -3.65 -0.83 22.01
C ALA A 86 -3.50 0.70 22.01
N ALA A 87 -4.61 1.45 21.88
CA ALA A 87 -4.60 2.92 21.95
C ALA A 87 -4.20 3.45 23.32
N LEU A 88 -4.49 2.72 24.41
CA LEU A 88 -4.07 3.08 25.77
C LEU A 88 -2.57 2.93 25.94
N LEU A 89 -1.97 1.94 25.27
CA LEU A 89 -0.52 1.71 25.34
C LEU A 89 0.25 2.63 24.40
N LYS A 90 -0.31 2.88 23.21
CA LYS A 90 0.34 3.68 22.18
C LYS A 90 -0.65 4.23 21.16
N GLN A 91 -0.74 5.53 21.09
CA GLN A 91 -1.56 6.22 20.10
C GLN A 91 -0.77 6.39 18.81
N ILE A 92 -1.27 5.77 17.73
CA ILE A 92 -0.72 5.91 16.38
C ILE A 92 -1.89 6.18 15.45
N SER A 93 -1.74 7.17 14.57
CA SER A 93 -2.59 7.36 13.41
C SER A 93 -1.75 7.53 12.16
N ASP A 94 -2.25 7.03 11.04
CA ASP A 94 -1.65 7.14 9.71
C ASP A 94 -2.75 7.60 8.75
N GLU A 95 -2.50 8.66 8.01
CA GLU A 95 -3.41 9.21 7.02
C GLU A 95 -2.66 9.34 5.70
N ALA A 96 -3.29 8.96 4.60
CA ALA A 96 -2.75 9.14 3.27
C ALA A 96 -3.84 9.63 2.30
N THR A 97 -3.43 10.52 1.39
CA THR A 97 -4.27 11.01 0.30
C THR A 97 -3.49 10.90 -0.99
N SER A 98 -4.06 10.21 -1.98
CA SER A 98 -3.52 10.12 -3.33
C SER A 98 -4.42 10.84 -4.31
N VAL A 99 -3.83 11.57 -5.24
CA VAL A 99 -4.49 12.06 -6.45
C VAL A 99 -4.04 11.18 -7.60
N ILE A 100 -4.97 10.56 -8.28
CA ILE A 100 -4.74 9.55 -9.30
C ILE A 100 -5.32 10.06 -10.62
N ASP A 101 -4.55 10.00 -11.68
CA ASP A 101 -4.97 10.25 -13.05
C ASP A 101 -5.87 9.09 -13.51
N VAL A 102 -7.11 9.38 -13.87
CA VAL A 102 -8.11 8.35 -14.24
C VAL A 102 -7.76 7.68 -15.57
N GLU A 103 -7.19 8.43 -16.52
CA GLU A 103 -6.86 7.92 -17.85
C GLU A 103 -5.70 6.93 -17.79
N THR A 104 -4.67 7.23 -17.00
CA THR A 104 -3.46 6.41 -16.95
C THR A 104 -3.41 5.46 -15.76
N GLY A 105 -4.28 5.64 -14.76
CA GLY A 105 -4.24 4.91 -13.49
C GLY A 105 -2.99 5.20 -12.64
N ARG A 106 -2.23 6.27 -12.95
CA ARG A 106 -0.97 6.61 -12.28
C ARG A 106 -1.17 7.64 -11.19
N PRO A 107 -0.36 7.61 -10.12
CA PRO A 107 -0.43 8.66 -9.12
C PRO A 107 0.13 9.96 -9.68
N ILE A 108 -0.56 11.08 -9.38
CA ILE A 108 -0.08 12.45 -9.61
C ILE A 108 0.62 12.95 -8.34
N SER A 109 -0.02 12.73 -7.19
CA SER A 109 0.55 13.10 -5.89
C SER A 109 0.12 12.16 -4.78
N LEU A 110 0.97 12.05 -3.77
CA LEU A 110 0.70 11.39 -2.50
C LEU A 110 1.04 12.34 -1.36
N GLU A 111 0.16 12.44 -0.39
CA GLU A 111 0.43 13.07 0.91
C GLU A 111 0.22 12.05 2.01
N SER A 112 1.08 12.04 3.01
CA SER A 112 0.94 11.19 4.19
C SER A 112 1.33 11.90 5.48
N LEU A 113 0.57 11.60 6.53
CA LEU A 113 0.78 12.08 7.87
C LEU A 113 0.71 10.91 8.85
N ILE A 114 1.79 10.70 9.59
CA ILE A 114 1.84 9.72 10.66
C ILE A 114 2.04 10.45 11.97
N VAL A 115 1.15 10.23 12.91
CA VAL A 115 1.26 10.71 14.28
C VAL A 115 1.50 9.51 15.19
N ASN A 116 2.57 9.54 15.96
CA ASN A 116 2.95 8.48 16.89
C ASN A 116 3.21 9.09 18.27
N SER A 117 2.27 8.92 19.19
CA SER A 117 2.32 9.52 20.54
C SER A 117 2.66 11.01 20.45
N GLY A 118 1.90 11.78 19.65
CA GLY A 118 2.07 13.21 19.42
C GLY A 118 3.23 13.61 18.48
N LYS A 119 4.11 12.70 18.09
CA LYS A 119 5.22 12.98 17.17
C LYS A 119 4.77 12.81 15.73
N ARG A 120 4.82 13.90 14.95
CA ARG A 120 4.38 13.94 13.54
C ARG A 120 5.53 13.57 12.60
N THR A 121 5.22 12.77 11.60
CA THR A 121 6.06 12.54 10.41
C THR A 121 5.20 12.84 9.20
N THR A 122 5.63 13.74 8.35
CA THR A 122 4.96 14.05 7.09
C THR A 122 5.79 13.55 5.93
N ALA A 123 5.14 13.15 4.86
CA ALA A 123 5.78 12.91 3.57
C ALA A 123 4.79 13.25 2.45
N SER A 124 5.33 13.79 1.36
CA SER A 124 4.60 13.99 0.11
C SER A 124 5.44 13.51 -1.05
N ALA A 125 4.80 13.05 -2.10
CA ALA A 125 5.43 12.72 -3.36
C ALA A 125 4.67 13.38 -4.50
N LYS A 126 5.38 14.02 -5.44
CA LYS A 126 4.85 14.51 -6.71
C LYS A 126 5.45 13.67 -7.81
N PHE A 127 4.59 13.01 -8.59
CA PHE A 127 5.01 12.11 -9.66
C PHE A 127 5.03 12.88 -10.99
N SER A 128 6.06 12.67 -11.78
CA SER A 128 6.23 13.32 -13.09
C SER A 128 7.07 12.44 -14.01
N GLY A 129 6.42 11.80 -14.98
CA GLY A 129 7.03 11.10 -16.12
C GLY A 129 8.34 10.37 -15.83
N GLY A 130 8.33 9.25 -15.11
CA GLY A 130 9.52 8.47 -14.79
C GLY A 130 10.37 9.03 -13.63
N SER A 131 9.82 9.95 -12.85
CA SER A 131 10.45 10.48 -11.63
C SER A 131 9.41 10.83 -10.57
N ALA A 132 9.86 10.96 -9.32
CA ALA A 132 9.08 11.60 -8.27
C ALA A 132 9.97 12.50 -7.41
N GLU A 133 9.39 13.62 -6.99
CA GLU A 133 9.98 14.46 -5.94
C GLU A 133 9.32 14.11 -4.62
N VAL A 134 10.11 13.63 -3.67
CA VAL A 134 9.64 13.21 -2.34
C VAL A 134 10.14 14.16 -1.29
N THR A 135 9.24 14.87 -0.62
CA THR A 135 9.54 15.73 0.52
C THR A 135 9.04 15.08 1.81
N TYR A 136 9.86 15.08 2.85
CA TYR A 136 9.49 14.48 4.12
C TYR A 136 10.10 15.22 5.31
N GLN A 137 9.41 15.18 6.45
CA GLN A 137 9.90 15.70 7.71
C GLN A 137 9.60 14.72 8.86
N ARG A 138 10.61 14.33 9.61
CA ARG A 138 10.50 13.53 10.83
C ARG A 138 10.46 14.43 12.05
N PRO A 139 9.97 13.97 13.21
CA PRO A 139 9.95 14.78 14.46
C PRO A 139 11.31 15.32 14.89
N THR A 140 12.41 14.69 14.42
CA THR A 140 13.80 15.07 14.76
C THR A 140 14.48 15.90 13.69
N ASP A 141 13.82 16.17 12.56
CA ASP A 141 14.37 16.98 11.48
C ASP A 141 14.02 18.45 11.74
N ALA A 142 15.02 19.34 11.66
CA ALA A 142 14.84 20.78 11.84
C ALA A 142 14.01 21.41 10.69
N ALA A 143 14.09 20.84 9.49
CA ALA A 143 13.35 21.27 8.30
C ALA A 143 12.98 20.07 7.43
N PRO A 144 11.98 20.21 6.53
CA PRO A 144 11.68 19.21 5.52
C PRO A 144 12.91 18.90 4.65
N LYS A 145 13.00 17.65 4.22
CA LYS A 145 14.06 17.17 3.31
C LYS A 145 13.42 16.71 2.01
N THR A 146 13.97 17.13 0.91
CA THR A 146 13.50 16.75 -0.43
C THR A 146 14.53 15.86 -1.11
N GLN A 147 14.05 14.84 -1.82
CA GLN A 147 14.86 13.98 -2.67
C GLN A 147 14.13 13.74 -4.00
N LYS A 148 14.87 13.74 -5.09
CA LYS A 148 14.36 13.36 -6.40
C LYS A 148 14.72 11.91 -6.67
N LEU A 149 13.72 11.11 -7.05
CA LEU A 149 13.87 9.72 -7.47
C LEU A 149 13.63 9.65 -8.98
N ASN A 150 14.54 9.01 -9.71
CA ASN A 150 14.43 8.83 -11.15
C ASN A 150 14.25 7.34 -11.45
N PHE A 151 13.18 6.99 -12.14
CA PHE A 151 12.79 5.60 -12.43
C PHE A 151 12.96 5.24 -13.90
N GLY A 152 13.24 6.23 -14.79
CA GLY A 152 13.24 6.04 -16.24
C GLY A 152 11.85 5.63 -16.74
N ASN A 153 11.78 4.50 -17.41
CA ASN A 153 10.51 3.99 -17.96
C ASN A 153 9.73 3.08 -17.00
N VAL A 154 10.22 2.89 -15.76
CA VAL A 154 9.52 2.05 -14.79
C VAL A 154 8.35 2.82 -14.20
N ILE A 155 7.18 2.15 -14.15
CA ILE A 155 5.99 2.70 -13.50
C ILE A 155 6.16 2.55 -11.98
N VAL A 156 6.06 3.67 -11.28
CA VAL A 156 6.10 3.71 -9.81
C VAL A 156 4.76 4.22 -9.31
N ASN A 157 4.21 3.49 -8.37
CA ASN A 157 2.92 3.71 -7.76
C ASN A 157 3.05 4.28 -6.34
N ASP A 158 1.96 4.67 -5.76
CA ASP A 158 1.75 4.72 -4.32
C ASP A 158 0.94 3.49 -3.85
N ALA A 159 0.62 3.41 -2.58
CA ALA A 159 -0.12 2.26 -2.04
C ALA A 159 -1.55 2.15 -2.61
N HIS A 160 -2.24 3.27 -2.83
CA HIS A 160 -3.60 3.28 -3.36
C HIS A 160 -3.62 2.86 -4.84
N THR A 161 -2.72 3.38 -5.67
CA THR A 161 -2.61 2.98 -7.07
C THR A 161 -2.14 1.54 -7.22
N ALA A 162 -1.22 1.07 -6.38
CA ALA A 162 -0.79 -0.33 -6.39
C ALA A 162 -1.95 -1.29 -6.05
N MET A 163 -2.78 -0.93 -5.04
CA MET A 163 -3.98 -1.71 -4.70
C MET A 163 -5.03 -1.65 -5.82
N ALA A 164 -5.24 -0.49 -6.44
CA ALA A 164 -6.13 -0.34 -7.57
C ALA A 164 -5.73 -1.24 -8.76
N GLN A 165 -4.43 -1.27 -9.08
CA GLN A 165 -3.90 -2.16 -10.12
C GLN A 165 -4.03 -3.64 -9.74
N LEU A 166 -3.85 -4.00 -8.48
CA LEU A 166 -4.04 -5.38 -8.02
C LEU A 166 -5.50 -5.81 -8.18
N ARG A 167 -6.46 -4.95 -7.84
CA ARG A 167 -7.90 -5.19 -8.02
C ARG A 167 -8.27 -5.34 -9.50
N GLY A 168 -7.68 -4.54 -10.39
CA GLY A 168 -7.89 -4.64 -11.83
C GLY A 168 -7.17 -5.81 -12.51
N TRP A 169 -6.21 -6.45 -11.83
CA TRP A 169 -5.35 -7.45 -12.46
C TRP A 169 -6.10 -8.74 -12.78
N LYS A 170 -6.26 -9.03 -14.07
CA LYS A 170 -6.79 -10.30 -14.60
C LYS A 170 -5.66 -11.30 -14.77
N ALA A 171 -5.35 -12.03 -13.72
CA ALA A 171 -4.25 -12.98 -13.66
C ALA A 171 -4.75 -14.43 -13.74
N THR A 172 -3.87 -15.33 -14.13
CA THR A 172 -4.04 -16.79 -13.98
C THR A 172 -3.17 -17.28 -12.83
N LYS A 173 -3.53 -18.41 -12.22
CA LYS A 173 -2.80 -18.99 -11.10
C LYS A 173 -1.31 -19.18 -11.45
N GLY A 174 -0.44 -18.69 -10.57
CA GLY A 174 1.00 -18.71 -10.75
C GLY A 174 1.58 -17.49 -11.48
N SER A 175 0.73 -16.60 -12.04
CA SER A 175 1.23 -15.34 -12.63
C SER A 175 1.91 -14.49 -11.57
N VAL A 176 3.02 -13.86 -11.93
CA VAL A 176 3.81 -12.98 -11.06
C VAL A 176 3.89 -11.60 -11.67
N ARG A 177 3.73 -10.58 -10.85
CA ARG A 177 3.92 -9.16 -11.22
C ARG A 177 4.84 -8.47 -10.22
N THR A 178 5.77 -7.67 -10.72
CA THR A 178 6.58 -6.76 -9.89
C THR A 178 6.01 -5.35 -9.97
N VAL A 179 5.78 -4.73 -8.82
CA VAL A 179 5.29 -3.35 -8.69
C VAL A 179 6.29 -2.55 -7.85
N TYR A 180 6.53 -1.30 -8.24
CA TYR A 180 7.30 -0.37 -7.41
C TYR A 180 6.36 0.64 -6.77
N VAL A 181 6.58 0.90 -5.46
CA VAL A 181 5.70 1.73 -4.65
C VAL A 181 6.50 2.74 -3.84
N ILE A 182 6.11 4.02 -3.90
CA ILE A 182 6.56 5.02 -2.93
C ILE A 182 5.60 5.00 -1.74
N GLY A 183 6.14 4.66 -0.56
CA GLY A 183 5.44 4.73 0.71
C GLY A 183 6.17 5.64 1.68
N GLY A 184 5.53 6.74 2.07
CA GLY A 184 6.17 7.80 2.80
C GLY A 184 7.40 8.33 2.05
N ARG A 185 8.60 8.19 2.63
CA ARG A 185 9.86 8.65 2.01
C ARG A 185 10.67 7.57 1.30
N ARG A 186 10.10 6.38 1.06
CA ARG A 186 10.87 5.20 0.63
C ARG A 186 10.27 4.58 -0.61
N LEU A 187 11.16 4.04 -1.43
CA LEU A 187 10.82 3.20 -2.56
C LEU A 187 10.82 1.73 -2.12
N TRP A 188 9.84 0.98 -2.61
CA TRP A 188 9.67 -0.44 -2.38
C TRP A 188 9.49 -1.16 -3.69
N ARG A 189 10.09 -2.34 -3.80
CA ARG A 189 9.76 -3.33 -4.81
C ARG A 189 8.84 -4.36 -4.17
N ILE A 190 7.75 -4.66 -4.82
CA ILE A 190 6.75 -5.63 -4.37
C ILE A 190 6.58 -6.66 -5.47
N ASP A 191 6.89 -7.92 -5.18
CA ASP A 191 6.62 -9.03 -6.06
C ASP A 191 5.34 -9.72 -5.58
N VAL A 192 4.33 -9.83 -6.46
CA VAL A 192 3.01 -10.38 -6.15
C VAL A 192 2.76 -11.57 -7.05
N THR A 193 2.30 -12.68 -6.46
CA THR A 193 1.90 -13.91 -7.15
C THR A 193 0.41 -14.13 -6.97
N TYR A 194 -0.32 -14.37 -8.06
CA TYR A 194 -1.68 -14.89 -7.98
C TYR A 194 -1.65 -16.35 -7.54
N ALA A 195 -2.08 -16.62 -6.31
CA ALA A 195 -1.97 -17.95 -5.69
C ALA A 195 -3.20 -18.83 -5.96
N GLY A 196 -4.32 -18.25 -6.37
CA GLY A 196 -5.55 -18.97 -6.70
C GLY A 196 -6.77 -18.40 -6.01
N GLU A 197 -7.81 -19.20 -5.93
CA GLU A 197 -9.10 -18.86 -5.34
C GLU A 197 -9.40 -19.76 -4.17
N GLN A 198 -10.08 -19.22 -3.17
CA GLN A 198 -10.54 -19.98 -2.01
C GLN A 198 -11.74 -19.31 -1.35
N THR A 199 -12.48 -20.06 -0.55
CA THR A 199 -13.48 -19.47 0.34
C THR A 199 -12.83 -19.10 1.67
N ILE A 200 -13.00 -17.85 2.10
CA ILE A 200 -12.52 -17.36 3.40
C ILE A 200 -13.69 -16.93 4.28
N GLY A 201 -13.52 -17.09 5.59
CA GLY A 201 -14.37 -16.43 6.57
C GLY A 201 -13.97 -14.95 6.69
N SER A 202 -14.95 -14.07 6.69
CA SER A 202 -14.80 -12.64 6.96
C SER A 202 -15.89 -12.17 7.89
N SER A 203 -15.82 -10.96 8.42
CA SER A 203 -16.89 -10.34 9.21
C SER A 203 -18.19 -10.17 8.41
N LEU A 204 -18.09 -10.16 7.06
CA LEU A 204 -19.24 -10.14 6.15
C LEU A 204 -19.73 -11.54 5.75
N GLY A 205 -19.35 -12.59 6.49
CA GLY A 205 -19.65 -13.98 6.22
C GLY A 205 -18.63 -14.69 5.33
N ASN A 206 -18.95 -15.94 4.93
CA ASN A 206 -18.09 -16.69 4.02
C ASN A 206 -18.15 -16.10 2.61
N ARG A 207 -16.98 -15.81 2.03
CA ARG A 207 -16.84 -15.22 0.70
C ARG A 207 -15.85 -16.00 -0.15
N ARG A 208 -16.16 -16.18 -1.42
CA ARG A 208 -15.13 -16.55 -2.40
C ARG A 208 -14.15 -15.40 -2.56
N ALA A 209 -12.89 -15.71 -2.58
CA ALA A 209 -11.83 -14.74 -2.67
C ALA A 209 -10.70 -15.20 -3.58
N ILE A 210 -10.11 -14.24 -4.26
CA ILE A 210 -8.89 -14.38 -5.03
C ILE A 210 -7.73 -14.06 -4.11
N MET A 211 -6.75 -14.96 -4.03
CA MET A 211 -5.60 -14.84 -3.14
C MET A 211 -4.36 -14.41 -3.91
N PHE A 212 -3.72 -13.37 -3.41
CA PHE A 212 -2.42 -12.90 -3.85
C PHE A 212 -1.41 -13.00 -2.73
N GLU A 213 -0.30 -13.66 -2.98
CA GLU A 213 0.86 -13.69 -2.07
C GLU A 213 1.89 -12.68 -2.53
N GLY A 214 2.42 -11.90 -1.61
CA GLY A 214 3.36 -10.84 -1.90
C GLY A 214 4.62 -10.87 -1.05
N LYS A 215 5.71 -10.38 -1.65
CA LYS A 215 6.96 -10.08 -0.96
C LYS A 215 7.35 -8.65 -1.24
N SER A 216 7.53 -7.84 -0.19
CA SER A 216 7.99 -6.46 -0.31
C SER A 216 9.45 -6.35 0.10
N TYR A 217 10.22 -5.62 -0.71
CA TYR A 217 11.63 -5.36 -0.51
C TYR A 217 11.85 -3.86 -0.49
N ARG A 218 12.68 -3.40 0.41
CA ARG A 218 13.13 -2.01 0.35
C ARG A 218 14.02 -1.83 -0.88
N ALA A 219 13.70 -0.84 -1.72
CA ALA A 219 14.47 -0.51 -2.90
C ALA A 219 15.28 0.77 -2.72
N LYS A 220 16.43 0.83 -3.38
CA LYS A 220 17.26 2.03 -3.51
C LYS A 220 16.71 2.92 -4.64
N PRO A 221 17.13 4.21 -4.73
CA PRO A 221 16.72 5.09 -5.82
C PRO A 221 17.03 4.56 -7.23
N ASN A 222 18.03 3.69 -7.36
CA ASN A 222 18.38 3.02 -8.62
C ASN A 222 17.59 1.74 -8.87
N MET A 223 16.47 1.53 -8.18
CA MET A 223 15.54 0.39 -8.32
C MET A 223 16.09 -0.97 -7.85
N THR A 224 17.34 -1.04 -7.36
CA THR A 224 17.88 -2.28 -6.81
C THR A 224 17.38 -2.54 -5.39
N VAL A 225 17.21 -3.81 -5.04
CA VAL A 225 16.82 -4.19 -3.68
C VAL A 225 17.93 -3.86 -2.68
N GLU A 226 17.55 -3.33 -1.52
CA GLU A 226 18.47 -3.12 -0.40
C GLU A 226 18.68 -4.44 0.34
N SER A 227 19.75 -5.16 0.03
CA SER A 227 20.03 -6.52 0.53
C SER A 227 20.19 -6.62 2.05
N THR A 228 20.50 -5.50 2.72
CA THR A 228 20.65 -5.44 4.18
C THR A 228 19.31 -5.43 4.94
N LYS A 229 18.20 -5.46 4.22
CA LYS A 229 16.85 -5.46 4.80
C LYS A 229 16.10 -6.70 4.34
N PRO A 230 15.49 -7.47 5.27
CA PRO A 230 14.72 -8.64 4.89
C PRO A 230 13.48 -8.26 4.08
N ALA A 231 13.08 -9.18 3.24
CA ALA A 231 11.78 -9.15 2.62
C ALA A 231 10.69 -9.31 3.67
N ARG A 232 9.50 -8.77 3.36
CA ARG A 232 8.29 -9.01 4.12
C ARG A 232 7.30 -9.72 3.28
N THR A 233 6.66 -10.68 3.89
CA THR A 233 5.58 -11.43 3.27
C THR A 233 4.24 -10.86 3.68
N PHE A 234 3.31 -10.88 2.75
CA PHE A 234 1.91 -10.55 2.99
C PHE A 234 1.02 -11.38 2.08
N THR A 235 -0.25 -11.47 2.44
CA THR A 235 -1.27 -12.06 1.59
C THR A 235 -2.46 -11.12 1.53
N VAL A 236 -3.03 -10.95 0.34
CA VAL A 236 -4.24 -10.16 0.11
C VAL A 236 -5.31 -11.08 -0.46
N TRP A 237 -6.51 -11.03 0.10
CA TRP A 237 -7.70 -11.66 -0.44
C TRP A 237 -8.65 -10.60 -0.96
N LEU A 238 -8.92 -10.64 -2.25
CA LEU A 238 -9.93 -9.81 -2.91
C LEU A 238 -11.20 -10.64 -3.12
N SER A 239 -12.37 -10.02 -3.06
CA SER A 239 -13.62 -10.71 -3.44
C SER A 239 -13.55 -11.24 -4.87
N ASP A 240 -14.09 -12.44 -5.10
CA ASP A 240 -14.17 -13.06 -6.43
C ASP A 240 -15.45 -12.60 -7.14
N ASP A 241 -15.57 -11.30 -7.33
CA ASP A 241 -16.66 -10.62 -8.04
C ASP A 241 -16.10 -9.43 -8.85
N ALA A 242 -16.97 -8.65 -9.46
CA ALA A 242 -16.59 -7.51 -10.30
C ALA A 242 -15.93 -6.38 -9.47
N ASP A 243 -16.28 -6.23 -8.20
CA ASP A 243 -15.78 -5.15 -7.35
C ASP A 243 -14.37 -5.41 -6.81
N ARG A 244 -13.95 -6.69 -6.74
CA ARG A 244 -12.62 -7.06 -6.26
C ARG A 244 -12.23 -6.38 -4.95
N VAL A 245 -13.18 -6.33 -4.00
CA VAL A 245 -13.00 -5.65 -2.72
C VAL A 245 -11.96 -6.37 -1.86
N PRO A 246 -11.00 -5.67 -1.25
CA PRO A 246 -10.07 -6.27 -0.29
C PRO A 246 -10.82 -6.78 0.95
N LEU A 247 -10.99 -8.10 1.06
CA LEU A 247 -11.70 -8.73 2.17
C LEU A 247 -10.80 -8.92 3.39
N LYS A 248 -9.53 -9.25 3.13
CA LYS A 248 -8.54 -9.54 4.17
C LYS A 248 -7.13 -9.24 3.67
N VAL A 249 -6.30 -8.74 4.56
CA VAL A 249 -4.84 -8.64 4.35
C VAL A 249 -4.13 -9.22 5.56
N THR A 250 -3.13 -10.06 5.35
CA THR A 250 -2.24 -10.51 6.43
C THR A 250 -0.81 -10.15 6.11
N ALA A 251 -0.02 -9.85 7.13
CA ALA A 251 1.39 -9.59 6.99
C ALA A 251 2.15 -10.01 8.26
N THR A 252 3.30 -10.63 8.07
CA THR A 252 4.18 -10.98 9.19
C THR A 252 5.12 -9.82 9.50
N THR A 253 5.17 -9.42 10.76
CA THR A 253 6.03 -8.34 11.26
C THR A 253 6.90 -8.83 12.43
N GLU A 254 7.88 -8.02 12.82
CA GLU A 254 8.71 -8.28 14.02
C GLU A 254 7.89 -8.36 15.33
N LEU A 255 6.67 -7.83 15.33
CA LEU A 255 5.79 -7.78 16.51
C LEU A 255 4.75 -8.90 16.50
N GLY A 256 4.73 -9.71 15.46
CA GLY A 256 3.74 -10.74 15.22
C GLY A 256 2.96 -10.52 13.92
N ASP A 257 1.97 -11.36 13.71
CA ASP A 257 1.13 -11.31 12.53
C ASP A 257 0.09 -10.22 12.66
N ILE A 258 0.01 -9.41 11.61
CA ILE A 258 -1.04 -8.40 11.45
C ILE A 258 -2.09 -8.99 10.52
N ILE A 259 -3.34 -8.86 10.92
CA ILE A 259 -4.51 -9.22 10.12
C ILE A 259 -5.39 -7.98 10.02
N MET A 260 -5.74 -7.61 8.82
CA MET A 260 -6.71 -6.56 8.51
C MET A 260 -7.89 -7.23 7.84
N ASP A 261 -9.05 -7.18 8.50
CA ASP A 261 -10.31 -7.76 8.02
C ASP A 261 -11.31 -6.66 7.66
N LEU A 262 -11.93 -6.77 6.49
CA LEU A 262 -12.99 -5.85 6.04
C LEU A 262 -14.22 -6.05 6.92
N THR A 263 -14.71 -4.97 7.53
CA THR A 263 -15.91 -4.97 8.40
C THR A 263 -17.11 -4.29 7.76
N ASP A 264 -16.88 -3.35 6.85
CA ASP A 264 -17.94 -2.66 6.11
C ASP A 264 -17.48 -2.26 4.72
N TYR A 265 -18.40 -2.31 3.75
CA TYR A 265 -18.21 -1.88 2.37
C TYR A 265 -19.49 -1.26 1.85
N SER A 266 -19.36 -0.08 1.27
CA SER A 266 -20.44 0.58 0.54
C SER A 266 -19.93 1.19 -0.76
N ARG A 267 -20.84 1.32 -1.73
CA ARG A 267 -20.59 1.88 -3.06
C ARG A 267 -21.78 2.74 -3.51
#